data_8af5d3f8499a0147f2b1b101b34cfecb
#
_entry.id   8af5d3f8499a0147f2b1b101b34cfecb
#
_cell.length_a   1.000
_cell.length_b   1.000
_cell.length_c   1.000
_cell.angle_alpha   90.00
_cell.angle_beta   90.00
_cell.angle_gamma   90.00
#
_symmetry.space_group_name_H-M   'P 1'
#
loop_
_entity.id
_entity.type
_entity.pdbx_description
1 polymer ?
#
loop_
_entity_poly.entity_id
_entity_poly.type
_entity_poly.pdbx_seq_one_letter_code
_entity_poly.pdbx_strand_id
1 'polypeptide(L)'
;MNNLIACAPCCWGVESPHHAHNPSWKTVVTESQAAGYQGLELGPFGYMPLEGDTVSTAMRERELVICAGTIFEPLSSLDHKESILSRTHELCAMLKRVGSKKVVVIDCVNEGRSAFAGLSDEAPRLDDELWSIMMQTIREIAAIAAHYGIRPVVHPHAGGYIEYQDEIDKMLSDLTHREVGLCLDTGHLYYAGMDPAQSLVDYASRLEYVHFKDINQAVFSDVIENKVGFWQACAQGVMCPIGEGVIDYAAVYSALTQIGYSDWITIEQERDPQHADGTLADITRSRHFLSQKGFG
;
A
#
# COMPACT_ATOMS: atom_id res chain seq x y z
N MET A 1 -12.63 -7.52 -16.55
CA MET A 1 -11.34 -6.76 -16.69
C MET A 1 -10.19 -7.75 -16.70
N ASN A 2 -9.16 -7.56 -17.51
CA ASN A 2 -7.92 -8.36 -17.44
C ASN A 2 -6.91 -7.61 -16.58
N ASN A 3 -7.21 -7.43 -15.30
CA ASN A 3 -6.24 -6.86 -14.36
C ASN A 3 -5.26 -7.94 -13.91
N LEU A 4 -4.01 -7.56 -13.74
CA LEU A 4 -3.00 -8.40 -13.12
C LEU A 4 -3.13 -8.28 -11.60
N ILE A 5 -3.20 -9.41 -10.91
CA ILE A 5 -3.40 -9.43 -9.47
C ILE A 5 -2.10 -9.82 -8.76
N ALA A 6 -1.67 -8.95 -7.86
CA ALA A 6 -0.51 -9.11 -7.00
C ALA A 6 -0.90 -9.21 -5.52
N CYS A 7 0.05 -9.55 -4.67
CA CYS A 7 -0.04 -9.39 -3.23
C CYS A 7 1.21 -8.69 -2.68
N ALA A 8 1.17 -8.32 -1.41
CA ALA A 8 2.30 -7.69 -0.74
C ALA A 8 2.73 -8.46 0.51
N PRO A 9 4.00 -8.37 0.94
CA PRO A 9 4.50 -9.09 2.11
C PRO A 9 3.80 -8.75 3.43
N CYS A 10 3.11 -7.60 3.54
CA CYS A 10 2.27 -7.25 4.69
C CYS A 10 1.16 -8.30 4.95
N CYS A 11 0.71 -9.05 3.94
CA CYS A 11 -0.19 -10.18 4.13
C CYS A 11 0.37 -11.26 5.09
N TRP A 12 1.68 -11.35 5.22
CA TRP A 12 2.38 -12.22 6.17
C TRP A 12 2.85 -11.47 7.42
N GLY A 13 2.38 -10.23 7.65
CA GLY A 13 2.79 -9.38 8.76
C GLY A 13 4.18 -8.76 8.59
N VAL A 14 4.71 -8.71 7.37
CA VAL A 14 6.03 -8.14 7.09
C VAL A 14 5.92 -6.64 6.90
N GLU A 15 5.97 -5.91 8.02
CA GLU A 15 5.96 -4.44 8.05
C GLU A 15 7.35 -3.83 8.29
N SER A 16 8.26 -4.61 8.86
CA SER A 16 9.65 -4.23 9.08
C SER A 16 10.59 -5.30 8.52
N PRO A 17 11.70 -4.96 7.87
CA PRO A 17 12.55 -5.93 7.18
C PRO A 17 13.20 -6.96 8.11
N HIS A 18 13.40 -6.62 9.38
CA HIS A 18 14.17 -7.42 10.33
C HIS A 18 13.37 -7.91 11.55
N HIS A 19 12.04 -7.94 11.46
CA HIS A 19 11.24 -8.46 12.56
C HIS A 19 11.48 -9.96 12.75
N ALA A 20 11.65 -10.39 14.02
CA ALA A 20 12.04 -11.76 14.36
C ALA A 20 11.05 -12.85 13.88
N HIS A 21 9.78 -12.49 13.74
CA HIS A 21 8.72 -13.39 13.29
C HIS A 21 8.44 -13.33 11.78
N ASN A 22 9.17 -12.52 11.02
CA ASN A 22 8.98 -12.49 9.56
C ASN A 22 9.24 -13.88 8.97
N PRO A 23 8.38 -14.36 8.08
CA PRO A 23 8.71 -15.50 7.25
C PRO A 23 9.90 -15.16 6.34
N SER A 24 10.57 -16.16 5.81
CA SER A 24 11.59 -15.91 4.80
C SER A 24 10.93 -15.31 3.54
N TRP A 25 11.60 -14.40 2.85
CA TRP A 25 11.12 -13.87 1.58
C TRP A 25 10.84 -14.97 0.54
N LYS A 26 11.58 -16.09 0.59
CA LYS A 26 11.34 -17.26 -0.28
C LYS A 26 10.02 -17.96 0.03
N THR A 27 9.60 -17.98 1.28
CA THR A 27 8.29 -18.50 1.71
C THR A 27 7.19 -17.63 1.10
N VAL A 28 7.28 -16.30 1.24
CA VAL A 28 6.33 -15.35 0.66
C VAL A 28 6.20 -15.53 -0.85
N VAL A 29 7.31 -15.60 -1.57
CA VAL A 29 7.33 -15.83 -3.03
C VAL A 29 6.67 -17.16 -3.41
N THR A 30 6.96 -18.23 -2.66
CA THR A 30 6.42 -19.58 -2.95
C THR A 30 4.92 -19.64 -2.69
N GLU A 31 4.46 -19.05 -1.60
CA GLU A 31 3.04 -19.03 -1.23
C GLU A 31 2.22 -18.11 -2.12
N SER A 32 2.79 -16.97 -2.57
CA SER A 32 2.16 -16.10 -3.56
C SER A 32 1.89 -16.84 -4.87
N GLN A 33 2.85 -17.60 -5.38
CA GLN A 33 2.67 -18.45 -6.56
C GLN A 33 1.59 -19.51 -6.31
N ALA A 34 1.66 -20.21 -5.17
CA ALA A 34 0.71 -21.27 -4.84
C ALA A 34 -0.74 -20.77 -4.73
N ALA A 35 -0.93 -19.52 -4.28
CA ALA A 35 -2.24 -18.87 -4.20
C ALA A 35 -2.74 -18.32 -5.56
N GLY A 36 -1.93 -18.41 -6.63
CA GLY A 36 -2.32 -18.00 -7.99
C GLY A 36 -2.17 -16.51 -8.28
N TYR A 37 -1.30 -15.82 -7.56
CA TYR A 37 -0.93 -14.43 -7.89
C TYR A 37 0.02 -14.39 -9.08
N GLN A 38 0.03 -13.25 -9.80
CA GLN A 38 0.87 -13.00 -10.96
C GLN A 38 2.01 -12.03 -10.62
N GLY A 39 1.89 -11.31 -9.52
CA GLY A 39 2.88 -10.35 -9.05
C GLY A 39 3.01 -10.30 -7.54
N LEU A 40 4.06 -9.63 -7.10
CA LEU A 40 4.38 -9.41 -5.71
C LEU A 40 5.03 -8.03 -5.57
N GLU A 41 4.72 -7.31 -4.49
CA GLU A 41 5.51 -6.15 -4.09
C GLU A 41 6.77 -6.56 -3.33
N LEU A 42 7.79 -5.71 -3.33
CA LEU A 42 9.04 -5.99 -2.61
C LEU A 42 8.87 -6.04 -1.09
N GLY A 43 7.83 -5.38 -0.56
CA GLY A 43 7.68 -5.15 0.87
C GLY A 43 8.67 -4.12 1.40
N PRO A 44 8.91 -4.06 2.71
CA PRO A 44 9.78 -3.07 3.32
C PRO A 44 11.22 -3.23 2.84
N PHE A 45 11.90 -2.09 2.62
CA PHE A 45 13.26 -2.06 2.10
C PHE A 45 14.22 -2.91 2.94
N GLY A 46 14.93 -3.83 2.29
CA GLY A 46 15.86 -4.77 2.94
C GLY A 46 15.24 -6.10 3.37
N TYR A 47 13.94 -6.31 3.22
CA TYR A 47 13.31 -7.62 3.43
C TYR A 47 13.70 -8.63 2.34
N MET A 48 13.56 -8.24 1.09
CA MET A 48 14.13 -9.02 -0.02
C MET A 48 15.59 -8.66 -0.24
N PRO A 49 16.42 -9.61 -0.75
CA PRO A 49 17.81 -9.32 -1.06
C PRO A 49 17.95 -8.11 -1.97
N LEU A 50 18.91 -7.25 -1.67
CA LEU A 50 19.19 -6.06 -2.49
C LEU A 50 19.91 -6.40 -3.81
N GLU A 51 20.45 -7.61 -3.92
CA GLU A 51 21.01 -8.16 -5.15
C GLU A 51 19.88 -8.55 -6.10
N GLY A 52 19.52 -7.61 -6.98
CA GLY A 52 18.38 -7.73 -7.90
C GLY A 52 18.36 -9.03 -8.73
N ASP A 53 19.51 -9.60 -9.04
CA ASP A 53 19.60 -10.85 -9.80
C ASP A 53 19.03 -12.04 -9.02
N THR A 54 19.23 -12.10 -7.70
CA THR A 54 18.67 -13.13 -6.82
C THR A 54 17.13 -13.10 -6.83
N VAL A 55 16.57 -11.90 -6.67
CA VAL A 55 15.10 -11.71 -6.69
C VAL A 55 14.55 -11.98 -8.09
N SER A 56 15.15 -11.41 -9.14
CA SER A 56 14.72 -11.62 -10.54
C SER A 56 14.70 -13.09 -10.93
N THR A 57 15.71 -13.86 -10.50
CA THR A 57 15.77 -15.30 -10.76
C THR A 57 14.64 -16.04 -10.06
N ALA A 58 14.42 -15.77 -8.77
CA ALA A 58 13.36 -16.42 -8.01
C ALA A 58 11.97 -16.12 -8.56
N MET A 59 11.74 -14.88 -9.03
CA MET A 59 10.47 -14.47 -9.66
C MET A 59 10.26 -15.18 -10.99
N ARG A 60 11.28 -15.19 -11.87
CA ARG A 60 11.20 -15.86 -13.17
C ARG A 60 10.94 -17.35 -13.06
N GLU A 61 11.58 -18.03 -12.11
CA GLU A 61 11.38 -19.47 -11.87
C GLU A 61 9.93 -19.80 -11.45
N ARG A 62 9.19 -18.81 -10.96
CA ARG A 62 7.80 -18.94 -10.49
C ARG A 62 6.79 -18.20 -11.34
N GLU A 63 7.22 -17.63 -12.45
CA GLU A 63 6.38 -16.83 -13.36
C GLU A 63 5.71 -15.64 -12.65
N LEU A 64 6.39 -15.10 -11.63
CA LEU A 64 5.95 -13.90 -10.90
C LEU A 64 6.70 -12.65 -11.36
N VAL A 65 6.07 -11.48 -11.18
CA VAL A 65 6.65 -10.17 -11.47
C VAL A 65 6.70 -9.33 -10.20
N ILE A 66 7.77 -8.55 -10.00
CA ILE A 66 7.76 -7.48 -9.01
C ILE A 66 6.99 -6.30 -9.60
N CYS A 67 5.81 -5.98 -9.03
CA CYS A 67 4.94 -4.93 -9.53
C CYS A 67 5.30 -3.54 -8.98
N ALA A 68 5.71 -3.45 -7.70
CA ALA A 68 6.13 -2.20 -7.08
C ALA A 68 7.11 -2.44 -5.92
N GLY A 69 7.71 -1.36 -5.44
CA GLY A 69 8.38 -1.29 -4.14
C GLY A 69 7.81 -0.12 -3.35
N THR A 70 8.07 -0.07 -2.05
CA THR A 70 7.41 0.86 -1.14
C THR A 70 8.42 1.70 -0.36
N ILE A 71 8.15 3.01 -0.28
CA ILE A 71 8.75 3.96 0.65
C ILE A 71 7.70 4.24 1.71
N PHE A 72 7.93 3.79 2.94
CA PHE A 72 7.06 3.96 4.09
C PHE A 72 7.89 4.68 5.18
N GLU A 73 7.87 6.01 5.16
CA GLU A 73 8.82 6.83 5.90
C GLU A 73 8.15 8.10 6.44
N PRO A 74 8.71 8.74 7.50
CA PRO A 74 8.18 9.99 8.04
C PRO A 74 8.51 11.17 7.12
N LEU A 75 7.69 11.40 6.09
CA LEU A 75 7.98 12.32 4.99
C LEU A 75 8.03 13.80 5.39
N SER A 76 7.44 14.17 6.53
CA SER A 76 7.50 15.53 7.10
C SER A 76 8.72 15.78 8.00
N SER A 77 9.59 14.78 8.18
CA SER A 77 10.75 14.88 9.08
C SER A 77 12.01 15.32 8.35
N LEU A 78 12.54 16.49 8.70
CA LEU A 78 13.84 16.96 8.19
C LEU A 78 14.99 16.07 8.62
N ASP A 79 14.94 15.52 9.82
CA ASP A 79 16.02 14.68 10.38
C ASP A 79 16.15 13.35 9.60
N HIS A 80 15.08 12.86 9.01
CA HIS A 80 15.06 11.62 8.23
C HIS A 80 15.21 11.84 6.73
N LYS A 81 15.07 13.08 6.25
CA LYS A 81 14.99 13.41 4.83
C LYS A 81 16.18 12.85 4.03
N GLU A 82 17.41 13.08 4.50
CA GLU A 82 18.61 12.63 3.79
C GLU A 82 18.67 11.10 3.67
N SER A 83 18.30 10.39 4.73
CA SER A 83 18.23 8.92 4.73
C SER A 83 17.11 8.39 3.82
N ILE A 84 15.95 9.05 3.78
CA ILE A 84 14.84 8.72 2.88
C ILE A 84 15.29 8.84 1.42
N LEU A 85 15.93 9.93 1.05
CA LEU A 85 16.41 10.15 -0.32
C LEU A 85 17.49 9.14 -0.72
N SER A 86 18.42 8.81 0.18
CA SER A 86 19.42 7.76 -0.05
C SER A 86 18.78 6.39 -0.31
N ARG A 87 17.84 5.98 0.54
CA ARG A 87 17.09 4.72 0.35
C ARG A 87 16.26 4.73 -0.92
N THR A 88 15.71 5.88 -1.31
CA THR A 88 14.98 6.02 -2.57
C THR A 88 15.87 5.71 -3.77
N HIS A 89 17.11 6.18 -3.78
CA HIS A 89 18.07 5.83 -4.84
C HIS A 89 18.33 4.32 -4.91
N GLU A 90 18.58 3.68 -3.77
CA GLU A 90 18.85 2.24 -3.71
C GLU A 90 17.63 1.41 -4.15
N LEU A 91 16.43 1.77 -3.65
CA LEU A 91 15.18 1.10 -4.03
C LEU A 91 14.88 1.27 -5.52
N CYS A 92 14.98 2.48 -6.06
CA CYS A 92 14.71 2.71 -7.48
C CYS A 92 15.73 2.01 -8.39
N ALA A 93 17.00 1.92 -7.97
CA ALA A 93 18.01 1.13 -8.68
C ALA A 93 17.65 -0.37 -8.67
N MET A 94 17.15 -0.90 -7.56
CA MET A 94 16.68 -2.27 -7.47
C MET A 94 15.44 -2.49 -8.33
N LEU A 95 14.41 -1.64 -8.22
CA LEU A 95 13.19 -1.72 -9.04
C LEU A 95 13.50 -1.75 -10.53
N LYS A 96 14.43 -0.89 -10.97
CA LYS A 96 14.90 -0.90 -12.37
C LYS A 96 15.53 -2.24 -12.76
N ARG A 97 16.34 -2.86 -11.89
CA ARG A 97 16.97 -4.17 -12.15
C ARG A 97 15.96 -5.31 -12.23
N VAL A 98 14.95 -5.31 -11.36
CA VAL A 98 13.90 -6.35 -11.38
C VAL A 98 12.80 -6.08 -12.42
N GLY A 99 12.89 -4.96 -13.15
CA GLY A 99 11.97 -4.59 -14.23
C GLY A 99 10.67 -3.95 -13.77
N SER A 100 10.53 -3.64 -12.49
CA SER A 100 9.39 -2.90 -11.95
C SER A 100 9.38 -1.45 -12.43
N LYS A 101 8.19 -0.84 -12.47
CA LYS A 101 7.99 0.53 -12.98
C LYS A 101 7.38 1.47 -11.95
N LYS A 102 7.03 0.99 -10.77
CA LYS A 102 6.32 1.77 -9.76
C LYS A 102 7.03 1.76 -8.41
N VAL A 103 6.93 2.88 -7.72
CA VAL A 103 7.24 3.00 -6.29
C VAL A 103 6.07 3.65 -5.58
N VAL A 104 5.56 2.99 -4.56
CA VAL A 104 4.50 3.49 -3.69
C VAL A 104 5.14 4.35 -2.60
N VAL A 105 4.66 5.58 -2.44
CA VAL A 105 5.18 6.55 -1.48
C VAL A 105 4.13 6.78 -0.40
N ILE A 106 4.46 6.44 0.83
CA ILE A 106 3.56 6.46 1.98
C ILE A 106 4.18 7.30 3.08
N ASP A 107 3.43 8.26 3.62
CA ASP A 107 3.77 8.85 4.90
C ASP A 107 3.45 7.83 6.00
N CYS A 108 4.44 7.43 6.76
CA CYS A 108 4.30 6.32 7.71
C CYS A 108 3.33 6.67 8.85
N VAL A 109 2.83 5.63 9.53
CA VAL A 109 1.99 5.81 10.72
C VAL A 109 2.74 6.65 11.74
N ASN A 110 2.18 7.80 12.08
CA ASN A 110 2.75 8.74 13.03
C ASN A 110 2.16 8.50 14.42
N GLU A 111 2.98 8.55 15.47
CA GLU A 111 2.53 8.33 16.85
C GLU A 111 1.43 9.32 17.25
N GLY A 112 1.53 10.59 16.82
CA GLY A 112 0.53 11.63 17.10
C GLY A 112 -0.77 11.48 16.31
N ARG A 113 -0.80 10.62 15.26
CA ARG A 113 -1.96 10.38 14.39
C ARG A 113 -2.59 9.01 14.59
N SER A 114 -1.81 8.03 15.04
CA SER A 114 -2.21 6.61 15.08
C SER A 114 -3.53 6.36 15.81
N ALA A 115 -3.73 7.01 16.97
CA ALA A 115 -4.97 6.89 17.76
C ALA A 115 -6.15 7.67 17.17
N PHE A 116 -5.93 8.48 16.15
CA PHE A 116 -6.94 9.26 15.45
C PHE A 116 -7.22 8.76 14.04
N ALA A 117 -6.59 7.65 13.65
CA ALA A 117 -6.88 7.03 12.36
C ALA A 117 -8.38 6.74 12.22
N GLY A 118 -8.99 7.17 11.13
CA GLY A 118 -10.43 7.08 10.91
C GLY A 118 -11.29 8.16 11.61
N LEU A 119 -10.69 9.08 12.38
CA LEU A 119 -11.39 10.12 13.15
C LEU A 119 -11.06 11.52 12.59
N SER A 120 -11.47 11.79 11.36
CA SER A 120 -11.13 13.01 10.61
C SER A 120 -11.36 14.31 11.38
N ASP A 121 -12.46 14.42 12.10
CA ASP A 121 -12.84 15.65 12.83
C ASP A 121 -11.94 15.91 14.04
N GLU A 122 -11.27 14.90 14.56
CA GLU A 122 -10.43 14.98 15.75
C GLU A 122 -8.92 14.89 15.43
N ALA A 123 -8.58 14.36 14.26
CA ALA A 123 -7.20 14.07 13.91
C ALA A 123 -6.37 15.36 13.75
N PRO A 124 -5.20 15.48 14.40
CA PRO A 124 -4.32 16.63 14.21
C PRO A 124 -3.84 16.72 12.75
N ARG A 125 -3.74 17.92 12.22
CA ARG A 125 -3.19 18.21 10.89
C ARG A 125 -1.77 18.75 11.01
N LEU A 126 -0.95 18.55 9.98
CA LEU A 126 0.33 19.26 9.89
C LEU A 126 0.09 20.75 9.74
N ASP A 127 0.94 21.56 10.37
CA ASP A 127 1.04 22.96 10.04
C ASP A 127 1.63 23.18 8.63
N ASP A 128 1.60 24.42 8.15
CA ASP A 128 2.03 24.73 6.79
C ASP A 128 3.54 24.50 6.57
N GLU A 129 4.37 24.60 7.60
CA GLU A 129 5.80 24.35 7.52
C GLU A 129 6.09 22.85 7.33
N LEU A 130 5.56 22.01 8.21
CA LEU A 130 5.71 20.56 8.12
C LEU A 130 5.06 19.99 6.87
N TRP A 131 3.91 20.53 6.46
CA TRP A 131 3.28 20.16 5.20
C TRP A 131 4.17 20.50 4.00
N SER A 132 4.77 21.68 3.98
CA SER A 132 5.69 22.10 2.92
C SER A 132 6.92 21.19 2.85
N ILE A 133 7.48 20.80 4.00
CA ILE A 133 8.58 19.84 4.09
C ILE A 133 8.18 18.48 3.48
N MET A 134 7.01 17.96 3.82
CA MET A 134 6.48 16.71 3.28
C MET A 134 6.32 16.77 1.75
N MET A 135 5.68 17.83 1.23
CA MET A 135 5.51 18.01 -0.21
C MET A 135 6.86 18.14 -0.93
N GLN A 136 7.83 18.81 -0.33
CA GLN A 136 9.17 18.92 -0.91
C GLN A 136 9.90 17.56 -0.89
N THR A 137 9.77 16.78 0.17
CA THR A 137 10.35 15.43 0.25
C THR A 137 9.77 14.52 -0.85
N ILE A 138 8.45 14.56 -1.05
CA ILE A 138 7.77 13.80 -2.12
C ILE A 138 8.27 14.22 -3.50
N ARG A 139 8.47 15.54 -3.77
CA ARG A 139 9.03 16.02 -5.04
C ARG A 139 10.45 15.49 -5.28
N GLU A 140 11.28 15.47 -4.26
CA GLU A 140 12.65 14.96 -4.37
C GLU A 140 12.66 13.44 -4.60
N ILE A 141 11.81 12.69 -3.91
CA ILE A 141 11.56 11.27 -4.19
C ILE A 141 11.14 11.08 -5.66
N ALA A 142 10.19 11.89 -6.14
CA ALA A 142 9.71 11.81 -7.52
C ALA A 142 10.80 12.11 -8.55
N ALA A 143 11.66 13.09 -8.29
CA ALA A 143 12.79 13.40 -9.15
C ALA A 143 13.80 12.25 -9.22
N ILE A 144 14.10 11.62 -8.07
CA ILE A 144 14.97 10.44 -8.01
C ILE A 144 14.33 9.27 -8.80
N ALA A 145 13.06 8.97 -8.54
CA ALA A 145 12.35 7.89 -9.21
C ALA A 145 12.35 8.08 -10.74
N ALA A 146 12.09 9.30 -11.22
CA ALA A 146 12.13 9.66 -12.63
C ALA A 146 13.51 9.41 -13.27
N HIS A 147 14.62 9.66 -12.56
CA HIS A 147 15.97 9.36 -13.03
C HIS A 147 16.17 7.87 -13.34
N TYR A 148 15.50 6.99 -12.60
CA TYR A 148 15.56 5.54 -12.84
C TYR A 148 14.49 5.04 -13.82
N GLY A 149 13.57 5.90 -14.25
CA GLY A 149 12.41 5.53 -15.07
C GLY A 149 11.33 4.81 -14.28
N ILE A 150 11.24 5.09 -12.97
CA ILE A 150 10.24 4.57 -12.04
C ILE A 150 9.18 5.65 -11.80
N ARG A 151 7.92 5.25 -11.80
CA ARG A 151 6.77 6.13 -11.55
C ARG A 151 6.41 6.14 -10.06
N PRO A 152 6.50 7.27 -9.36
CA PRO A 152 6.02 7.38 -7.98
C PRO A 152 4.50 7.55 -7.95
N VAL A 153 3.86 6.85 -7.03
CA VAL A 153 2.44 6.97 -6.70
C VAL A 153 2.28 7.16 -5.20
N VAL A 154 1.60 8.22 -4.78
CA VAL A 154 1.36 8.48 -3.36
C VAL A 154 0.17 7.66 -2.90
N HIS A 155 0.32 7.00 -1.76
CA HIS A 155 -0.70 6.15 -1.16
C HIS A 155 -1.20 6.81 0.15
N PRO A 156 -2.44 7.32 0.18
CA PRO A 156 -3.08 7.76 1.42
C PRO A 156 -3.23 6.59 2.40
N HIS A 157 -2.75 6.77 3.63
CA HIS A 157 -2.64 5.68 4.60
C HIS A 157 -3.16 6.08 5.98
N ALA A 158 -3.96 5.22 6.60
CA ALA A 158 -4.51 5.44 7.94
C ALA A 158 -3.38 5.66 8.97
N GLY A 159 -3.49 6.73 9.75
CA GLY A 159 -2.50 7.12 10.74
C GLY A 159 -1.29 7.90 10.21
N GLY A 160 -1.19 8.14 8.90
CA GLY A 160 -0.27 9.10 8.28
C GLY A 160 -0.90 10.49 8.17
N TYR A 161 -0.15 11.47 7.63
CA TYR A 161 -0.63 12.83 7.40
C TYR A 161 -1.16 13.07 5.97
N ILE A 162 -1.30 12.00 5.18
CA ILE A 162 -2.12 11.94 3.96
C ILE A 162 -3.06 10.76 4.14
N GLU A 163 -4.18 10.98 4.82
CA GLU A 163 -5.19 9.95 5.13
C GLU A 163 -6.57 10.38 4.63
N TYR A 164 -7.01 11.60 4.98
CA TYR A 164 -8.36 12.08 4.75
C TYR A 164 -8.51 12.80 3.42
N GLN A 165 -9.77 12.94 2.98
CA GLN A 165 -10.09 13.57 1.70
C GLN A 165 -9.48 14.98 1.56
N ASP A 166 -9.56 15.81 2.59
CA ASP A 166 -9.00 17.17 2.59
C ASP A 166 -7.46 17.16 2.44
N GLU A 167 -6.78 16.18 3.02
CA GLU A 167 -5.33 16.00 2.89
C GLU A 167 -4.95 15.49 1.49
N ILE A 168 -5.73 14.56 0.94
CA ILE A 168 -5.54 14.06 -0.44
C ILE A 168 -5.73 15.21 -1.43
N ASP A 169 -6.81 15.99 -1.30
CA ASP A 169 -7.11 17.09 -2.19
C ASP A 169 -6.03 18.19 -2.11
N LYS A 170 -5.57 18.52 -0.90
CA LYS A 170 -4.47 19.46 -0.68
C LYS A 170 -3.17 18.95 -1.34
N MET A 171 -2.81 17.70 -1.14
CA MET A 171 -1.63 17.09 -1.77
C MET A 171 -1.73 17.13 -3.30
N LEU A 172 -2.89 16.81 -3.87
CA LEU A 172 -3.12 16.86 -5.33
C LEU A 172 -3.12 18.27 -5.90
N SER A 173 -3.45 19.28 -5.08
CA SER A 173 -3.30 20.70 -5.45
C SER A 173 -1.83 21.13 -5.49
N ASP A 174 -1.02 20.62 -4.56
CA ASP A 174 0.38 21.00 -4.41
C ASP A 174 1.32 20.22 -5.34
N LEU A 175 0.98 18.96 -5.67
CA LEU A 175 1.78 18.08 -6.52
C LEU A 175 1.08 17.82 -7.86
N THR A 176 1.78 18.11 -8.94
CA THR A 176 1.26 17.90 -10.30
C THR A 176 1.21 16.41 -10.66
N HIS A 177 0.35 16.05 -11.63
CA HIS A 177 0.32 14.69 -12.16
C HIS A 177 1.66 14.24 -12.79
N ARG A 178 2.48 15.19 -13.25
CA ARG A 178 3.83 14.86 -13.75
C ARG A 178 4.76 14.40 -12.65
N GLU A 179 4.61 14.94 -11.45
CA GLU A 179 5.41 14.58 -10.29
C GLU A 179 4.97 13.24 -9.72
N VAL A 180 3.69 13.08 -9.39
CA VAL A 180 3.18 11.86 -8.76
C VAL A 180 1.79 11.47 -9.27
N GLY A 181 1.52 10.16 -9.31
CA GLY A 181 0.17 9.60 -9.40
C GLY A 181 -0.39 9.27 -8.02
N LEU A 182 -1.57 8.64 -8.00
CA LEU A 182 -2.18 8.07 -6.80
C LEU A 182 -2.14 6.54 -6.83
N CYS A 183 -1.89 5.97 -5.66
CA CYS A 183 -2.24 4.61 -5.30
C CYS A 183 -3.40 4.68 -4.30
N LEU A 184 -4.59 4.26 -4.67
CA LEU A 184 -5.73 4.23 -3.76
C LEU A 184 -5.96 2.82 -3.23
N ASP A 185 -6.22 2.74 -1.94
CA ASP A 185 -6.46 1.49 -1.21
C ASP A 185 -7.88 1.45 -0.66
N THR A 186 -8.62 0.40 -0.97
CA THR A 186 -10.03 0.27 -0.57
C THR A 186 -10.23 0.24 0.94
N GLY A 187 -9.33 -0.39 1.69
CA GLY A 187 -9.42 -0.45 3.15
C GLY A 187 -9.06 0.88 3.81
N HIS A 188 -7.98 1.54 3.37
CA HIS A 188 -7.60 2.84 3.91
C HIS A 188 -8.61 3.94 3.58
N LEU A 189 -9.20 3.93 2.39
CA LEU A 189 -10.30 4.83 2.05
C LEU A 189 -11.51 4.64 2.98
N TYR A 190 -11.91 3.38 3.19
CA TYR A 190 -12.99 3.07 4.12
C TYR A 190 -12.64 3.48 5.56
N TYR A 191 -11.41 3.20 5.99
CA TYR A 191 -10.91 3.57 7.31
C TYR A 191 -10.99 5.08 7.54
N ALA A 192 -10.67 5.87 6.51
CA ALA A 192 -10.76 7.34 6.52
C ALA A 192 -12.19 7.90 6.37
N GLY A 193 -13.23 7.04 6.34
CA GLY A 193 -14.62 7.44 6.22
C GLY A 193 -15.06 7.77 4.80
N MET A 194 -14.28 7.42 3.78
CA MET A 194 -14.62 7.62 2.37
C MET A 194 -15.25 6.36 1.76
N ASP A 195 -16.08 6.53 0.73
CA ASP A 195 -16.58 5.43 -0.09
C ASP A 195 -15.48 4.99 -1.08
N PRO A 196 -14.94 3.75 -1.00
CA PRO A 196 -13.86 3.33 -1.87
C PRO A 196 -14.22 3.33 -3.36
N ALA A 197 -15.42 2.88 -3.72
CA ALA A 197 -15.84 2.83 -5.14
C ALA A 197 -16.02 4.24 -5.71
N GLN A 198 -16.62 5.15 -4.97
CA GLN A 198 -16.78 6.54 -5.40
C GLN A 198 -15.41 7.25 -5.49
N SER A 199 -14.53 7.05 -4.51
CA SER A 199 -13.19 7.65 -4.51
C SER A 199 -12.35 7.22 -5.73
N LEU A 200 -12.44 5.95 -6.15
CA LEU A 200 -11.78 5.48 -7.38
C LEU A 200 -12.25 6.26 -8.62
N VAL A 201 -13.53 6.62 -8.69
CA VAL A 201 -14.08 7.43 -9.79
C VAL A 201 -13.65 8.89 -9.67
N ASP A 202 -13.77 9.48 -8.49
CA ASP A 202 -13.47 10.90 -8.26
C ASP A 202 -12.00 11.22 -8.55
N TYR A 203 -11.10 10.33 -8.20
CA TYR A 203 -9.66 10.50 -8.41
C TYR A 203 -9.12 9.81 -9.68
N ALA A 204 -9.99 9.35 -10.59
CA ALA A 204 -9.62 8.59 -11.79
C ALA A 204 -8.51 9.24 -12.63
N SER A 205 -8.50 10.58 -12.73
CA SER A 205 -7.49 11.33 -13.50
C SER A 205 -6.07 11.27 -12.93
N ARG A 206 -5.94 10.85 -11.68
CA ARG A 206 -4.67 10.75 -10.94
C ARG A 206 -4.33 9.31 -10.54
N LEU A 207 -5.32 8.39 -10.63
CA LEU A 207 -5.19 6.99 -10.21
C LEU A 207 -4.29 6.21 -11.16
N GLU A 208 -3.21 5.66 -10.63
CA GLU A 208 -2.25 4.87 -11.41
C GLU A 208 -1.92 3.51 -10.76
N TYR A 209 -2.39 3.27 -9.54
CA TYR A 209 -2.19 2.01 -8.85
C TYR A 209 -3.31 1.77 -7.84
N VAL A 210 -3.59 0.52 -7.53
CA VAL A 210 -4.70 0.17 -6.62
C VAL A 210 -4.27 -0.92 -5.66
N HIS A 211 -4.52 -0.68 -4.38
CA HIS A 211 -4.45 -1.70 -3.33
C HIS A 211 -5.85 -2.11 -2.89
N PHE A 212 -6.02 -3.39 -2.62
CA PHE A 212 -7.24 -3.94 -2.07
C PHE A 212 -7.01 -4.46 -0.66
N LYS A 213 -7.74 -3.91 0.29
CA LYS A 213 -7.88 -4.36 1.67
C LYS A 213 -9.35 -4.49 2.02
N ASP A 214 -9.69 -5.40 2.90
CA ASP A 214 -11.04 -5.50 3.43
C ASP A 214 -11.05 -5.31 4.94
N ILE A 215 -12.14 -4.78 5.47
CA ILE A 215 -12.25 -4.32 6.85
C ILE A 215 -13.27 -5.18 7.61
N ASN A 216 -12.84 -5.74 8.73
CA ASN A 216 -13.72 -6.38 9.68
C ASN A 216 -14.54 -5.31 10.43
N GLN A 217 -15.80 -5.15 10.07
CA GLN A 217 -16.66 -4.10 10.61
C GLN A 217 -16.80 -4.13 12.13
N ALA A 218 -16.86 -5.30 12.73
CA ALA A 218 -17.04 -5.40 14.19
C ALA A 218 -15.78 -4.92 14.93
N VAL A 219 -14.60 -5.34 14.45
CA VAL A 219 -13.31 -4.86 15.02
C VAL A 219 -13.13 -3.37 14.75
N PHE A 220 -13.44 -2.90 13.53
CA PHE A 220 -13.32 -1.49 13.18
C PHE A 220 -14.18 -0.60 14.06
N SER A 221 -15.44 -0.98 14.34
CA SER A 221 -16.32 -0.21 15.22
C SER A 221 -15.75 -0.07 16.63
N ASP A 222 -15.20 -1.16 17.19
CA ASP A 222 -14.56 -1.14 18.51
C ASP A 222 -13.27 -0.29 18.51
N VAL A 223 -12.48 -0.39 17.45
CA VAL A 223 -11.24 0.40 17.25
C VAL A 223 -11.55 1.90 17.25
N ILE A 224 -12.55 2.34 16.50
CA ILE A 224 -12.94 3.75 16.39
C ILE A 224 -13.51 4.25 17.73
N GLU A 225 -14.40 3.48 18.35
CA GLU A 225 -15.01 3.87 19.65
C GLU A 225 -13.95 4.03 20.75
N ASN A 226 -12.96 3.16 20.78
CA ASN A 226 -11.91 3.12 21.80
C ASN A 226 -10.62 3.85 21.42
N LYS A 227 -10.57 4.50 20.24
CA LYS A 227 -9.38 5.20 19.70
C LYS A 227 -8.12 4.33 19.72
N VAL A 228 -8.27 3.09 19.30
CA VAL A 228 -7.16 2.13 19.25
C VAL A 228 -6.20 2.53 18.14
N GLY A 229 -4.90 2.61 18.45
CA GLY A 229 -3.89 2.96 17.47
C GLY A 229 -3.80 1.96 16.32
N PHE A 230 -3.44 2.44 15.11
CA PHE A 230 -3.52 1.67 13.86
C PHE A 230 -2.86 0.29 13.94
N TRP A 231 -1.61 0.19 14.40
CA TRP A 231 -0.92 -1.10 14.49
C TRP A 231 -1.56 -2.08 15.49
N GLN A 232 -2.10 -1.55 16.58
CA GLN A 232 -2.85 -2.36 17.53
C GLN A 232 -4.18 -2.83 16.92
N ALA A 233 -4.82 -2.00 16.12
CA ALA A 233 -6.03 -2.39 15.37
C ALA A 233 -5.73 -3.51 14.36
N CYS A 234 -4.61 -3.44 13.65
CA CYS A 234 -4.15 -4.51 12.76
C CYS A 234 -3.90 -5.82 13.52
N ALA A 235 -3.27 -5.74 14.69
CA ALA A 235 -3.06 -6.91 15.56
C ALA A 235 -4.37 -7.50 16.11
N GLN A 236 -5.43 -6.69 16.23
CA GLN A 236 -6.77 -7.14 16.59
C GLN A 236 -7.57 -7.71 15.41
N GLY A 237 -7.02 -7.66 14.19
CA GLY A 237 -7.65 -8.21 12.99
C GLY A 237 -8.66 -7.25 12.34
N VAL A 238 -8.41 -5.94 12.38
CA VAL A 238 -9.24 -4.96 11.66
C VAL A 238 -9.15 -5.17 10.15
N MET A 239 -7.99 -5.59 9.63
CA MET A 239 -7.85 -6.05 8.25
C MET A 239 -8.17 -7.54 8.16
N CYS A 240 -9.04 -7.91 7.22
CA CYS A 240 -9.48 -9.29 7.04
C CYS A 240 -9.30 -9.73 5.57
N PRO A 241 -9.41 -11.04 5.27
CA PRO A 241 -9.36 -11.52 3.90
C PRO A 241 -10.41 -10.85 3.01
N ILE A 242 -10.04 -10.56 1.76
CA ILE A 242 -10.93 -9.91 0.79
C ILE A 242 -12.22 -10.75 0.61
N GLY A 243 -13.35 -10.10 0.80
CA GLY A 243 -14.69 -10.70 0.72
C GLY A 243 -15.24 -11.19 2.05
N GLU A 244 -14.45 -11.11 3.13
CA GLU A 244 -14.92 -11.42 4.50
C GLU A 244 -15.23 -10.14 5.30
N GLY A 245 -14.99 -8.98 4.72
CA GLY A 245 -15.22 -7.67 5.33
C GLY A 245 -16.41 -6.90 4.76
N VAL A 246 -16.34 -5.59 4.90
CA VAL A 246 -17.44 -4.66 4.62
C VAL A 246 -17.36 -4.00 3.23
N ILE A 247 -16.24 -4.12 2.53
CA ILE A 247 -16.04 -3.45 1.25
C ILE A 247 -16.90 -4.08 0.16
N ASP A 248 -17.70 -3.26 -0.55
CA ASP A 248 -18.49 -3.71 -1.70
C ASP A 248 -17.60 -3.86 -2.95
N TYR A 249 -17.01 -5.03 -3.11
CA TYR A 249 -16.17 -5.34 -4.27
C TYR A 249 -16.94 -5.44 -5.60
N ALA A 250 -18.28 -5.51 -5.60
CA ALA A 250 -19.05 -5.37 -6.81
C ALA A 250 -19.13 -3.90 -7.26
N ALA A 251 -19.31 -2.98 -6.33
CA ALA A 251 -19.22 -1.55 -6.60
C ALA A 251 -17.79 -1.14 -7.04
N VAL A 252 -16.76 -1.64 -6.35
CA VAL A 252 -15.34 -1.41 -6.71
C VAL A 252 -15.05 -1.91 -8.14
N TYR A 253 -15.53 -3.12 -8.50
CA TYR A 253 -15.39 -3.65 -9.85
C TYR A 253 -16.04 -2.74 -10.91
N SER A 254 -17.25 -2.26 -10.61
CA SER A 254 -18.00 -1.36 -11.50
C SER A 254 -17.26 -0.02 -11.65
N ALA A 255 -16.75 0.56 -10.58
CA ALA A 255 -15.98 1.79 -10.60
C ALA A 255 -14.72 1.67 -11.46
N LEU A 256 -13.90 0.64 -11.23
CA LEU A 256 -12.68 0.39 -12.01
C LEU A 256 -12.97 0.12 -13.48
N THR A 257 -14.10 -0.56 -13.79
CA THR A 257 -14.55 -0.76 -15.17
C THR A 257 -14.95 0.55 -15.83
N GLN A 258 -15.69 1.39 -15.10
CA GLN A 258 -16.15 2.70 -15.58
C GLN A 258 -14.99 3.62 -15.96
N ILE A 259 -13.94 3.64 -15.16
CA ILE A 259 -12.75 4.47 -15.42
C ILE A 259 -11.73 3.82 -16.36
N GLY A 260 -11.96 2.58 -16.79
CA GLY A 260 -11.07 1.84 -17.71
C GLY A 260 -9.73 1.45 -17.07
N TYR A 261 -9.71 1.22 -15.76
CA TYR A 261 -8.46 0.82 -15.06
C TYR A 261 -7.98 -0.55 -15.55
N SER A 262 -6.69 -0.64 -15.90
CA SER A 262 -6.10 -1.86 -16.50
C SER A 262 -4.71 -2.19 -16.00
N ASP A 263 -4.26 -1.58 -14.91
CA ASP A 263 -2.96 -1.83 -14.29
C ASP A 263 -3.08 -2.86 -13.14
N TRP A 264 -2.01 -3.07 -12.38
CA TRP A 264 -1.94 -3.98 -11.25
C TRP A 264 -2.94 -3.62 -10.15
N ILE A 265 -3.49 -4.65 -9.53
CA ILE A 265 -4.22 -4.57 -8.26
C ILE A 265 -3.45 -5.43 -7.27
N THR A 266 -2.97 -4.83 -6.18
CA THR A 266 -2.24 -5.54 -5.14
C THR A 266 -3.15 -5.78 -3.94
N ILE A 267 -3.22 -7.02 -3.48
CA ILE A 267 -3.93 -7.38 -2.25
C ILE A 267 -2.99 -7.18 -1.07
N GLU A 268 -3.49 -6.51 -0.06
CA GLU A 268 -2.81 -6.28 1.20
C GLU A 268 -3.71 -6.64 2.39
N GLN A 269 -3.09 -7.11 3.46
CA GLN A 269 -3.75 -7.43 4.72
C GLN A 269 -2.72 -7.33 5.84
N GLU A 270 -2.60 -6.18 6.47
CA GLU A 270 -1.73 -6.01 7.62
C GLU A 270 -2.18 -6.93 8.76
N ARG A 271 -1.22 -7.59 9.36
CA ARG A 271 -1.44 -8.46 10.52
C ARG A 271 -0.24 -8.49 11.44
N ASP A 272 -0.44 -8.97 12.65
CA ASP A 272 0.68 -9.27 13.55
C ASP A 272 1.52 -10.42 12.95
N PRO A 273 2.83 -10.21 12.73
CA PRO A 273 3.70 -11.27 12.19
C PRO A 273 3.79 -12.50 13.09
N GLN A 274 3.47 -12.40 14.38
CA GLN A 274 3.36 -13.55 15.29
C GLN A 274 2.16 -14.45 14.96
N HIS A 275 1.18 -13.93 14.20
CA HIS A 275 -0.05 -14.63 13.80
C HIS A 275 -0.13 -14.79 12.28
N ALA A 276 1.02 -14.95 11.61
CA ALA A 276 1.10 -15.18 10.16
C ALA A 276 0.70 -16.61 9.75
N ASP A 277 0.47 -17.50 10.69
CA ASP A 277 -0.07 -18.83 10.41
C ASP A 277 -1.45 -18.72 9.73
N GLY A 278 -1.63 -19.45 8.62
CA GLY A 278 -2.87 -19.40 7.85
C GLY A 278 -2.87 -18.36 6.71
N THR A 279 -1.83 -17.53 6.55
CA THR A 279 -1.76 -16.53 5.48
C THR A 279 -1.99 -17.12 4.10
N LEU A 280 -1.38 -18.26 3.76
CA LEU A 280 -1.59 -18.92 2.47
C LEU A 280 -3.09 -19.22 2.22
N ALA A 281 -3.82 -19.68 3.23
CA ALA A 281 -5.25 -19.94 3.11
C ALA A 281 -6.03 -18.63 2.89
N ASP A 282 -5.69 -17.56 3.62
CA ASP A 282 -6.35 -16.26 3.54
C ASP A 282 -6.15 -15.62 2.15
N ILE A 283 -4.92 -15.54 1.68
CA ILE A 283 -4.63 -14.95 0.37
C ILE A 283 -5.21 -15.79 -0.79
N THR A 284 -5.30 -17.11 -0.61
CA THR A 284 -5.94 -17.98 -1.59
C THR A 284 -7.45 -17.73 -1.65
N ARG A 285 -8.12 -17.56 -0.48
CA ARG A 285 -9.55 -17.21 -0.43
C ARG A 285 -9.80 -15.83 -1.04
N SER A 286 -8.97 -14.84 -0.70
CA SER A 286 -9.03 -13.50 -1.27
C SER A 286 -8.91 -13.51 -2.79
N ARG A 287 -7.91 -14.23 -3.33
CA ARG A 287 -7.70 -14.38 -4.78
C ARG A 287 -8.88 -15.06 -5.46
N HIS A 288 -9.42 -16.12 -4.84
CA HIS A 288 -10.58 -16.86 -5.35
C HIS A 288 -11.84 -15.98 -5.38
N PHE A 289 -12.12 -15.25 -4.30
CA PHE A 289 -13.24 -14.33 -4.23
C PHE A 289 -13.16 -13.26 -5.34
N LEU A 290 -12.00 -12.64 -5.53
CA LEU A 290 -11.81 -11.63 -6.58
C LEU A 290 -12.04 -12.22 -7.98
N SER A 291 -11.57 -13.44 -8.23
CA SER A 291 -11.82 -14.13 -9.51
C SER A 291 -13.33 -14.33 -9.77
N GLN A 292 -14.10 -14.70 -8.73
CA GLN A 292 -15.57 -14.83 -8.84
C GLN A 292 -16.26 -13.47 -9.10
N LYS A 293 -15.64 -12.35 -8.72
CA LYS A 293 -16.14 -11.01 -8.99
C LYS A 293 -15.70 -10.46 -10.35
N GLY A 294 -14.90 -11.21 -11.11
CA GLY A 294 -14.45 -10.84 -12.45
C GLY A 294 -13.09 -10.12 -12.51
N PHE A 295 -12.36 -10.09 -11.39
CA PHE A 295 -10.99 -9.59 -11.36
C PHE A 295 -9.98 -10.68 -11.76
N GLY A 296 -9.02 -10.36 -12.62
CA GLY A 296 -7.92 -11.25 -13.04
C GLY A 296 -8.12 -12.01 -14.30
#